data_999c8ee2db3eb214488142f4f82cf132
#
_entry.id   999c8ee2db3eb214488142f4f82cf132
#
_cell.length_a   1.000
_cell.length_b   1.000
_cell.length_c   1.000
_cell.angle_alpha   90.00
_cell.angle_beta   90.00
_cell.angle_gamma   90.00
#
_symmetry.space_group_name_H-M   'P 1'
#
loop_
_entity.id
_entity.type
_entity.pdbx_description
1 polymer ?
#
loop_
_entity_poly.entity_id
_entity_poly.type
_entity_poly.pdbx_seq_one_letter_code
_entity_poly.pdbx_strand_id
1 'polypeptide(L)'
;MSKDEALAALAGEAVDAALLRLPIDRSGKHAIPLYTETTVVVVPKDHEVAAVDEVSGEDLAEYVVLHPQDDCLEWEKRPGTAAQERPATTADAIELVAAGAGLLAVPQSLARLHHRRDLTYRAMADAPRSDVALVWLEERTTDLMEEFIGIVRGRTANSSRGRAQSRQERQQETNKPRGESGAKPKPSARTAKKAAKSAGTGKPRRRGR
;
A
#
# COMPACT_ATOMS: atom_id res chain seq x y z
N MET A 1 7.52 -8.97 14.83
CA MET A 1 8.83 -8.29 14.62
C MET A 1 8.65 -6.83 14.92
N SER A 2 9.45 -6.28 15.81
CA SER A 2 9.47 -4.86 16.13
C SER A 2 10.12 -4.05 14.99
N LYS A 3 10.01 -2.71 15.05
CA LYS A 3 10.67 -1.79 14.11
C LYS A 3 12.20 -1.98 14.12
N ASP A 4 12.77 -2.09 15.31
CA ASP A 4 14.22 -2.23 15.48
C ASP A 4 14.73 -3.59 14.99
N GLU A 5 14.00 -4.67 15.25
CA GLU A 5 14.30 -5.99 14.69
C GLU A 5 14.26 -6.00 13.15
N ALA A 6 13.29 -5.33 12.55
CA ALA A 6 13.18 -5.23 11.10
C ALA A 6 14.29 -4.39 10.49
N LEU A 7 14.68 -3.28 11.15
CA LEU A 7 15.84 -2.47 10.74
C LEU A 7 17.15 -3.26 10.87
N ALA A 8 17.31 -4.03 11.96
CA ALA A 8 18.47 -4.90 12.14
C ALA A 8 18.52 -6.01 11.08
N ALA A 9 17.37 -6.61 10.73
CA ALA A 9 17.29 -7.61 9.67
C ALA A 9 17.66 -7.05 8.28
N LEU A 10 17.26 -5.81 7.98
CA LEU A 10 17.69 -5.10 6.76
C LEU A 10 19.20 -4.83 6.77
N ALA A 11 19.74 -4.29 7.88
CA ALA A 11 21.16 -3.97 8.01
C ALA A 11 22.04 -5.23 7.95
N GLY A 12 21.56 -6.35 8.49
CA GLY A 12 22.23 -7.65 8.45
C GLY A 12 21.95 -8.45 7.18
N GLU A 13 21.30 -7.86 6.18
CA GLU A 13 20.94 -8.50 4.89
C GLU A 13 20.12 -9.81 5.02
N ALA A 14 19.45 -9.99 6.16
CA ALA A 14 18.56 -11.14 6.37
C ALA A 14 17.24 -11.02 5.60
N VAL A 15 16.88 -9.81 5.19
CA VAL A 15 15.73 -9.51 4.33
C VAL A 15 16.12 -8.44 3.31
N ASP A 16 15.51 -8.50 2.11
CA ASP A 16 15.77 -7.53 1.04
C ASP A 16 14.96 -6.24 1.21
N ALA A 17 13.79 -6.32 1.84
CA ALA A 17 12.92 -5.19 2.12
C ALA A 17 12.07 -5.43 3.36
N ALA A 18 11.57 -4.35 3.97
CA ALA A 18 10.66 -4.40 5.12
C ALA A 18 9.54 -3.36 4.98
N LEU A 19 8.38 -3.68 5.54
CA LEU A 19 7.31 -2.70 5.76
C LEU A 19 7.51 -2.08 7.15
N LEU A 20 7.80 -0.79 7.18
CA LEU A 20 8.12 -0.07 8.41
C LEU A 20 7.20 1.12 8.60
N ARG A 21 6.88 1.43 9.87
CA ARG A 21 6.20 2.65 10.25
C ARG A 21 7.18 3.82 10.27
N LEU A 22 6.78 4.92 9.65
CA LEU A 22 7.55 6.16 9.69
C LEU A 22 7.32 6.91 11.03
N PRO A 23 8.27 7.75 11.45
CA PRO A 23 9.54 8.05 10.82
C PRO A 23 10.61 6.98 11.07
N ILE A 24 11.58 6.90 10.15
CA ILE A 24 12.80 6.09 10.29
C ILE A 24 14.02 6.94 9.93
N ASP A 25 15.18 6.54 10.40
CA ASP A 25 16.45 7.05 9.85
C ASP A 25 16.62 6.50 8.42
N ARG A 26 16.69 7.42 7.43
CA ARG A 26 16.80 7.12 6.01
C ARG A 26 18.25 7.02 5.50
N SER A 27 19.25 7.17 6.37
CA SER A 27 20.66 7.07 5.96
C SER A 27 20.95 5.72 5.32
N GLY A 28 21.37 5.71 4.05
CA GLY A 28 21.63 4.50 3.25
C GLY A 28 20.37 3.66 2.92
N LYS A 29 19.17 4.23 3.03
CA LYS A 29 17.91 3.52 2.83
C LYS A 29 16.96 4.29 1.91
N HIS A 30 16.35 3.57 0.99
CA HIS A 30 15.18 4.03 0.29
C HIS A 30 13.91 3.74 1.08
N ALA A 31 12.94 4.66 1.03
CA ALA A 31 11.62 4.47 1.63
C ALA A 31 10.54 5.00 0.70
N ILE A 32 9.58 4.16 0.36
CA ILE A 32 8.41 4.52 -0.44
C ILE A 32 7.18 4.48 0.47
N PRO A 33 6.54 5.62 0.77
CA PRO A 33 5.25 5.62 1.47
C PRO A 33 4.22 4.80 0.69
N LEU A 34 3.49 3.92 1.39
CA LEU A 34 2.48 3.06 0.79
C LEU A 34 1.08 3.50 1.17
N TYR A 35 0.83 3.65 2.45
CA TYR A 35 -0.46 4.06 3.00
C TYR A 35 -0.31 4.66 4.39
N THR A 36 -1.36 5.37 4.81
CA THR A 36 -1.48 5.95 6.14
C THR A 36 -2.59 5.24 6.88
N GLU A 37 -2.32 4.79 8.10
CA GLU A 37 -3.30 4.15 8.98
C GLU A 37 -3.98 5.17 9.88
N THR A 38 -5.28 4.98 10.06
CA THR A 38 -6.06 5.70 11.06
C THR A 38 -5.78 5.11 12.43
N THR A 39 -5.64 5.98 13.43
CA THR A 39 -5.58 5.57 14.83
C THR A 39 -7.00 5.30 15.34
N VAL A 40 -7.14 4.24 16.10
CA VAL A 40 -8.40 3.81 16.72
C VAL A 40 -8.21 3.61 18.22
N VAL A 41 -9.26 3.82 19.00
CA VAL A 41 -9.31 3.42 20.41
C VAL A 41 -10.00 2.07 20.54
N VAL A 42 -9.33 1.12 21.16
CA VAL A 42 -9.84 -0.22 21.48
C VAL A 42 -10.51 -0.17 22.85
N VAL A 43 -11.73 -0.70 22.91
CA VAL A 43 -12.61 -0.65 24.09
C VAL A 43 -13.37 -1.97 24.25
N PRO A 44 -13.84 -2.35 25.46
CA PRO A 44 -14.85 -3.39 25.64
C PRO A 44 -16.13 -3.05 24.86
N LYS A 45 -16.85 -4.08 24.37
CA LYS A 45 -18.07 -3.86 23.55
C LYS A 45 -19.21 -3.21 24.30
N ASP A 46 -19.25 -3.37 25.62
CA ASP A 46 -20.23 -2.80 26.52
C ASP A 46 -19.81 -1.44 27.10
N HIS A 47 -18.63 -0.94 26.71
CA HIS A 47 -18.14 0.37 27.12
C HIS A 47 -18.90 1.49 26.37
N GLU A 48 -19.19 2.61 27.07
CA GLU A 48 -19.94 3.73 26.48
C GLU A 48 -19.30 4.33 25.22
N VAL A 49 -17.98 4.37 25.14
CA VAL A 49 -17.23 4.77 23.94
C VAL A 49 -17.56 3.88 22.73
N ALA A 50 -18.02 2.66 22.95
CA ALA A 50 -18.45 1.79 21.84
C ALA A 50 -19.78 2.24 21.20
N ALA A 51 -20.54 3.15 21.83
CA ALA A 51 -21.83 3.62 21.33
C ALA A 51 -21.72 4.74 20.27
N VAL A 52 -20.56 5.38 20.13
CA VAL A 52 -20.31 6.45 19.14
C VAL A 52 -19.51 5.92 17.95
N ASP A 53 -19.51 6.65 16.83
CA ASP A 53 -18.78 6.23 15.62
C ASP A 53 -17.32 6.69 15.65
N GLU A 54 -17.05 7.84 16.26
CA GLU A 54 -15.75 8.47 16.34
C GLU A 54 -15.57 9.16 17.70
N VAL A 55 -14.33 9.27 18.18
CA VAL A 55 -13.96 9.94 19.42
C VAL A 55 -12.77 10.86 19.22
N SER A 56 -12.63 11.86 20.08
CA SER A 56 -11.45 12.71 20.20
C SER A 56 -10.62 12.34 21.44
N GLY A 57 -9.41 12.89 21.53
CA GLY A 57 -8.59 12.76 22.75
C GLY A 57 -9.24 13.42 23.98
N GLU A 58 -10.07 14.45 23.77
CA GLU A 58 -10.82 15.13 24.84
C GLU A 58 -11.94 14.23 25.40
N ASP A 59 -12.63 13.47 24.55
CA ASP A 59 -13.65 12.50 24.98
C ASP A 59 -13.06 11.39 25.87
N LEU A 60 -11.76 11.17 25.78
CA LEU A 60 -11.04 10.18 26.57
C LEU A 60 -10.40 10.74 27.84
N ALA A 61 -10.55 12.03 28.13
CA ALA A 61 -9.82 12.73 29.20
C ALA A 61 -9.98 12.10 30.59
N GLU A 62 -11.14 11.54 30.90
CA GLU A 62 -11.45 10.95 32.20
C GLU A 62 -11.15 9.46 32.29
N TYR A 63 -10.83 8.81 31.16
CA TYR A 63 -10.53 7.38 31.12
C TYR A 63 -9.05 7.10 31.29
N VAL A 64 -8.73 5.95 31.86
CA VAL A 64 -7.37 5.41 31.84
C VAL A 64 -7.06 4.95 30.42
N VAL A 65 -6.03 5.52 29.78
CA VAL A 65 -5.55 5.11 28.47
C VAL A 65 -4.17 4.48 28.64
N LEU A 66 -4.07 3.23 28.17
CA LEU A 66 -2.86 2.44 28.24
C LEU A 66 -1.87 2.90 27.16
N HIS A 67 -0.61 3.05 27.51
CA HIS A 67 0.47 3.42 26.60
C HIS A 67 1.58 2.37 26.69
N PRO A 68 1.53 1.30 25.86
CA PRO A 68 2.52 0.23 25.91
C PRO A 68 3.92 0.75 25.58
N GLN A 69 4.96 -0.03 25.93
CA GLN A 69 6.34 0.38 25.67
C GLN A 69 6.68 0.35 24.19
N ASP A 70 6.02 -0.52 23.40
CA ASP A 70 6.11 -0.66 21.95
C ASP A 70 5.12 0.25 21.19
N ASP A 71 4.55 1.30 21.85
CA ASP A 71 3.70 2.30 21.21
C ASP A 71 4.42 2.94 20.02
N CYS A 72 3.79 2.86 18.85
CA CYS A 72 4.34 3.36 17.59
C CYS A 72 3.72 4.69 17.13
N LEU A 73 2.86 5.31 17.96
CA LEU A 73 2.23 6.60 17.69
C LEU A 73 3.04 7.74 18.29
N GLU A 74 3.27 8.79 17.50
CA GLU A 74 3.98 9.99 17.93
C GLU A 74 3.00 11.01 18.49
N TRP A 75 2.69 10.90 19.78
CA TRP A 75 1.78 11.79 20.45
C TRP A 75 2.42 13.12 20.83
N GLU A 76 1.86 14.25 20.40
CA GLU A 76 2.16 15.56 20.99
C GLU A 76 1.62 15.63 22.42
N LYS A 77 0.38 15.16 22.60
CA LYS A 77 -0.27 15.02 23.91
C LYS A 77 -1.01 13.68 23.92
N ARG A 78 -0.66 12.83 24.85
CA ARG A 78 -1.34 11.55 25.05
C ARG A 78 -2.75 11.75 25.57
N PRO A 79 -3.76 11.04 25.03
CA PRO A 79 -5.13 11.14 25.49
C PRO A 79 -5.31 10.46 26.85
N GLY A 80 -6.32 10.89 27.58
CA GLY A 80 -6.76 10.28 28.83
C GLY A 80 -5.79 10.42 29.99
N THR A 81 -6.04 9.66 31.04
CA THR A 81 -5.19 9.52 32.22
C THR A 81 -4.23 8.35 32.03
N ALA A 82 -2.95 8.54 32.28
CA ALA A 82 -1.97 7.48 32.17
C ALA A 82 -2.18 6.39 33.23
N ALA A 83 -2.06 5.12 32.83
CA ALA A 83 -2.00 4.01 33.79
C ALA A 83 -0.75 4.11 34.68
N GLN A 84 -0.81 3.54 35.88
CA GLN A 84 0.33 3.51 36.81
C GLN A 84 1.54 2.77 36.22
N GLU A 85 1.27 1.68 35.52
CA GLU A 85 2.30 0.88 34.87
C GLU A 85 2.04 0.84 33.35
N ARG A 86 3.12 0.88 32.58
CA ARG A 86 3.06 0.73 31.13
C ARG A 86 3.13 -0.74 30.77
N PRO A 87 2.16 -1.29 30.02
CA PRO A 87 2.27 -2.64 29.47
C PRO A 87 3.55 -2.79 28.63
N ALA A 88 4.15 -3.98 28.66
CA ALA A 88 5.38 -4.23 27.89
C ALA A 88 5.11 -4.18 26.38
N THR A 89 3.98 -4.74 25.96
CA THR A 89 3.60 -4.82 24.54
C THR A 89 2.16 -4.36 24.30
N THR A 90 1.87 -4.04 23.04
CA THR A 90 0.51 -3.80 22.56
C THR A 90 -0.40 -5.02 22.82
N ALA A 91 0.13 -6.24 22.70
CA ALA A 91 -0.64 -7.45 23.00
C ALA A 91 -1.05 -7.52 24.48
N ASP A 92 -0.12 -7.22 25.40
CA ASP A 92 -0.42 -7.16 26.85
C ASP A 92 -1.45 -6.06 27.15
N ALA A 93 -1.33 -4.91 26.48
CA ALA A 93 -2.30 -3.82 26.63
C ALA A 93 -3.71 -4.24 26.20
N ILE A 94 -3.85 -4.99 25.11
CA ILE A 94 -5.14 -5.53 24.64
C ILE A 94 -5.77 -6.46 25.69
N GLU A 95 -4.98 -7.32 26.36
CA GLU A 95 -5.46 -8.17 27.45
C GLU A 95 -5.95 -7.34 28.65
N LEU A 96 -5.24 -6.25 28.96
CA LEU A 96 -5.66 -5.33 30.04
C LEU A 96 -6.95 -4.56 29.68
N VAL A 97 -7.14 -4.16 28.40
CA VAL A 97 -8.41 -3.59 27.93
C VAL A 97 -9.55 -4.59 28.12
N ALA A 98 -9.33 -5.86 27.76
CA ALA A 98 -10.33 -6.91 27.94
C ALA A 98 -10.66 -7.17 29.41
N ALA A 99 -9.70 -6.96 30.32
CA ALA A 99 -9.90 -7.02 31.77
C ALA A 99 -10.53 -5.75 32.36
N GLY A 100 -10.83 -4.72 31.54
CA GLY A 100 -11.43 -3.47 31.99
C GLY A 100 -10.47 -2.52 32.71
N ALA A 101 -9.15 -2.70 32.56
CA ALA A 101 -8.13 -1.88 33.21
C ALA A 101 -7.91 -0.52 32.53
N GLY A 102 -8.48 -0.30 31.34
CA GLY A 102 -8.37 0.95 30.60
C GLY A 102 -8.71 0.77 29.12
N LEU A 103 -8.44 1.80 28.33
CA LEU A 103 -8.61 1.85 26.89
C LEU A 103 -7.24 1.87 26.22
N LEU A 104 -7.17 1.59 24.91
CA LEU A 104 -5.90 1.56 24.20
C LEU A 104 -6.02 2.23 22.84
N ALA A 105 -5.21 3.26 22.58
CA ALA A 105 -5.13 3.90 21.27
C ALA A 105 -3.99 3.29 20.45
N VAL A 106 -4.30 2.76 19.25
CA VAL A 106 -3.34 2.09 18.35
C VAL A 106 -3.70 2.31 16.89
N PRO A 107 -2.77 2.13 15.95
CA PRO A 107 -3.12 2.00 14.53
C PRO A 107 -4.10 0.86 14.28
N GLN A 108 -5.05 1.06 13.37
CA GLN A 108 -6.14 0.11 13.11
C GLN A 108 -5.66 -1.31 12.78
N SER A 109 -4.52 -1.47 12.12
CA SER A 109 -3.98 -2.80 11.81
C SER A 109 -3.60 -3.57 13.08
N LEU A 110 -3.07 -2.90 14.12
CA LEU A 110 -2.74 -3.54 15.39
C LEU A 110 -4.01 -3.94 16.16
N ALA A 111 -5.05 -3.11 16.15
CA ALA A 111 -6.36 -3.48 16.70
C ALA A 111 -6.96 -4.72 16.00
N ARG A 112 -6.74 -4.86 14.69
CA ARG A 112 -7.17 -6.04 13.91
C ARG A 112 -6.29 -7.27 14.16
N LEU A 113 -4.98 -7.07 14.28
CA LEU A 113 -4.02 -8.16 14.54
C LEU A 113 -4.31 -8.84 15.88
N HIS A 114 -4.62 -8.05 16.91
CA HIS A 114 -4.94 -8.51 18.26
C HIS A 114 -6.46 -8.55 18.52
N HIS A 115 -7.25 -8.83 17.47
CA HIS A 115 -8.70 -8.86 17.58
C HIS A 115 -9.19 -9.87 18.61
N ARG A 116 -10.12 -9.42 19.47
CA ARG A 116 -10.85 -10.23 20.44
C ARG A 116 -12.36 -10.09 20.25
N ARG A 117 -13.11 -11.14 20.62
CA ARG A 117 -14.58 -11.14 20.48
C ARG A 117 -15.29 -10.19 21.44
N ASP A 118 -14.69 -9.92 22.58
CA ASP A 118 -15.20 -9.07 23.67
C ASP A 118 -14.84 -7.58 23.47
N LEU A 119 -13.94 -7.28 22.54
CA LEU A 119 -13.51 -5.93 22.24
C LEU A 119 -14.08 -5.40 20.90
N THR A 120 -14.09 -4.08 20.80
CA THR A 120 -14.36 -3.33 19.56
C THR A 120 -13.40 -2.14 19.47
N TYR A 121 -13.48 -1.37 18.41
CA TYR A 121 -12.69 -0.13 18.30
C TYR A 121 -13.49 0.98 17.63
N ARG A 122 -13.09 2.24 17.88
CA ARG A 122 -13.64 3.46 17.25
C ARG A 122 -12.52 4.31 16.69
N ALA A 123 -12.79 5.01 15.60
CA ALA A 123 -11.83 5.94 15.03
C ALA A 123 -11.55 7.10 15.98
N MET A 124 -10.32 7.60 15.99
CA MET A 124 -9.95 8.82 16.70
C MET A 124 -9.74 9.96 15.69
N ALA A 125 -10.46 11.08 15.89
CA ALA A 125 -10.45 12.21 14.96
C ALA A 125 -9.15 13.00 14.97
N ASP A 126 -8.58 13.20 16.16
CA ASP A 126 -7.45 14.09 16.45
C ASP A 126 -6.14 13.36 16.83
N ALA A 127 -6.12 12.05 16.65
CA ALA A 127 -4.95 11.24 16.96
C ALA A 127 -3.89 11.28 15.82
N PRO A 128 -2.60 11.10 16.16
CA PRO A 128 -1.55 10.96 15.15
C PRO A 128 -1.84 9.78 14.24
N ARG A 129 -1.58 9.95 12.95
CA ARG A 129 -1.68 8.88 11.95
C ARG A 129 -0.37 8.13 11.86
N SER A 130 -0.41 6.89 11.41
CA SER A 130 0.76 6.05 11.25
C SER A 130 1.01 5.76 9.78
N ASP A 131 2.04 6.37 9.21
CA ASP A 131 2.45 6.13 7.82
C ASP A 131 3.28 4.85 7.73
N VAL A 132 2.95 3.99 6.76
CA VAL A 132 3.68 2.75 6.47
C VAL A 132 4.40 2.90 5.15
N ALA A 133 5.68 2.55 5.13
CA ALA A 133 6.54 2.59 3.96
C ALA A 133 7.18 1.24 3.67
N LEU A 134 7.45 0.97 2.39
CA LEU A 134 8.37 -0.06 1.96
C LEU A 134 9.79 0.51 2.04
N VAL A 135 10.67 -0.17 2.76
CA VAL A 135 12.05 0.26 3.04
C VAL A 135 13.03 -0.82 2.61
N TRP A 136 14.13 -0.42 1.96
CA TRP A 136 15.24 -1.31 1.57
C TRP A 136 16.55 -0.54 1.55
N LEU A 137 17.69 -1.24 1.55
CA LEU A 137 19.01 -0.60 1.45
C LEU A 137 19.27 -0.07 0.04
N GLU A 138 19.85 1.12 -0.09
CA GLU A 138 20.18 1.75 -1.39
C GLU A 138 21.04 0.83 -2.26
N GLU A 139 22.04 0.17 -1.63
CA GLU A 139 22.98 -0.74 -2.30
C GLU A 139 22.30 -2.02 -2.82
N ARG A 140 21.09 -2.34 -2.34
CA ARG A 140 20.31 -3.54 -2.69
C ARG A 140 19.19 -3.27 -3.68
N THR A 141 19.26 -2.19 -4.44
CA THR A 141 18.30 -1.90 -5.52
C THR A 141 18.63 -2.77 -6.74
N THR A 142 18.12 -3.99 -6.73
CA THR A 142 18.27 -4.98 -7.81
C THR A 142 17.08 -4.92 -8.78
N ASP A 143 17.19 -5.57 -9.96
CA ASP A 143 16.08 -5.69 -10.91
C ASP A 143 14.84 -6.35 -10.27
N LEU A 144 15.05 -7.33 -9.36
CA LEU A 144 13.98 -7.99 -8.61
C LEU A 144 13.30 -7.02 -7.65
N MET A 145 14.07 -6.16 -6.98
CA MET A 145 13.52 -5.10 -6.11
C MET A 145 12.71 -4.09 -6.91
N GLU A 146 13.19 -3.68 -8.10
CA GLU A 146 12.44 -2.77 -8.98
C GLU A 146 11.13 -3.40 -9.47
N GLU A 147 11.12 -4.70 -9.78
CA GLU A 147 9.91 -5.42 -10.14
C GLU A 147 8.92 -5.48 -8.97
N PHE A 148 9.42 -5.80 -7.75
CA PHE A 148 8.62 -5.82 -6.53
C PHE A 148 8.01 -4.44 -6.22
N ILE A 149 8.80 -3.37 -6.30
CA ILE A 149 8.31 -1.98 -6.17
C ILE A 149 7.21 -1.70 -7.21
N GLY A 150 7.39 -2.18 -8.44
CA GLY A 150 6.39 -2.06 -9.50
C GLY A 150 5.06 -2.71 -9.12
N ILE A 151 5.09 -3.92 -8.55
CA ILE A 151 3.91 -4.66 -8.09
C ILE A 151 3.23 -3.92 -6.93
N VAL A 152 4.00 -3.51 -5.92
CA VAL A 152 3.50 -2.79 -4.75
C VAL A 152 2.83 -1.46 -5.13
N ARG A 153 3.32 -0.78 -6.17
CA ARG A 153 2.72 0.44 -6.73
C ARG A 153 1.57 0.18 -7.71
N GLY A 154 1.10 -1.06 -7.82
CA GLY A 154 -0.04 -1.41 -8.66
C GLY A 154 0.29 -1.58 -10.15
N ARG A 155 1.56 -1.73 -10.53
CA ARG A 155 1.91 -2.15 -11.90
C ARG A 155 1.51 -3.61 -12.07
N THR A 156 0.57 -3.87 -12.96
CA THR A 156 0.20 -5.25 -13.30
C THR A 156 1.32 -5.93 -14.10
N ALA A 157 1.46 -7.26 -13.94
CA ALA A 157 2.46 -8.07 -14.66
C ALA A 157 2.43 -7.89 -16.20
N ASN A 158 1.33 -7.42 -16.78
CA ASN A 158 1.20 -7.06 -18.20
C ASN A 158 1.97 -5.78 -18.60
N SER A 159 2.35 -4.93 -17.66
CA SER A 159 3.14 -3.70 -17.92
C SER A 159 4.63 -4.01 -18.14
N SER A 160 5.14 -5.12 -17.59
CA SER A 160 6.54 -5.52 -17.73
C SER A 160 6.82 -6.29 -19.03
N ARG A 161 5.82 -7.01 -19.58
CA ARG A 161 5.98 -7.71 -20.89
C ARG A 161 6.18 -6.75 -22.05
N GLY A 162 5.57 -5.57 -22.03
CA GLY A 162 5.77 -4.55 -23.07
C GLY A 162 7.21 -4.00 -23.12
N ARG A 163 7.91 -3.96 -21.97
CA ARG A 163 9.30 -3.47 -21.90
C ARG A 163 10.31 -4.52 -22.35
N ALA A 164 10.07 -5.79 -22.06
CA ALA A 164 10.94 -6.89 -22.52
C ALA A 164 10.81 -7.10 -24.03
N GLN A 165 9.61 -7.04 -24.60
CA GLN A 165 9.37 -7.16 -26.03
C GLN A 165 9.95 -5.97 -26.82
N SER A 166 9.77 -4.74 -26.34
CA SER A 166 10.34 -3.55 -27.01
C SER A 166 11.87 -3.51 -26.96
N ARG A 167 12.51 -4.14 -25.97
CA ARG A 167 13.97 -4.27 -25.89
C ARG A 167 14.50 -5.37 -26.82
N GLN A 168 13.77 -6.48 -26.99
CA GLN A 168 14.10 -7.53 -27.93
C GLN A 168 13.87 -7.11 -29.40
N GLU A 169 12.82 -6.37 -29.69
CA GLU A 169 12.53 -5.81 -31.01
C GLU A 169 13.60 -4.79 -31.44
N ARG A 170 14.03 -3.90 -30.54
CA ARG A 170 15.14 -2.97 -30.80
C ARG A 170 16.49 -3.65 -31.00
N GLN A 171 16.76 -4.78 -30.33
CA GLN A 171 17.97 -5.56 -30.52
C GLN A 171 17.95 -6.37 -31.82
N GLN A 172 16.77 -6.77 -32.31
CA GLN A 172 16.64 -7.46 -33.59
C GLN A 172 16.68 -6.50 -34.79
N GLU A 173 16.24 -5.24 -34.64
CA GLU A 173 16.37 -4.22 -35.70
C GLU A 173 17.81 -3.75 -35.93
N THR A 174 18.65 -3.72 -34.87
CA THR A 174 20.07 -3.34 -35.00
C THR A 174 20.95 -4.43 -35.57
N ASN A 175 20.45 -5.66 -35.71
CA ASN A 175 21.23 -6.81 -36.18
C ASN A 175 20.85 -7.30 -37.60
N LYS A 176 20.11 -6.49 -38.40
CA LYS A 176 19.81 -6.82 -39.79
C LYS A 176 20.96 -6.37 -40.70
N PRO A 177 21.65 -7.29 -41.40
CA PRO A 177 22.75 -6.92 -42.29
C PRO A 177 22.21 -6.15 -43.49
N ARG A 178 22.86 -5.05 -43.77
CA ARG A 178 22.66 -4.17 -44.92
C ARG A 178 23.18 -4.89 -46.15
N GLY A 179 22.29 -5.54 -46.92
CA GLY A 179 22.59 -6.25 -48.16
C GLY A 179 22.14 -5.44 -49.38
N GLU A 180 23.03 -5.32 -50.25
CA GLU A 180 23.28 -4.65 -51.50
C GLU A 180 22.15 -4.35 -52.49
N SER A 181 22.36 -3.25 -53.15
CA SER A 181 21.73 -2.67 -54.33
C SER A 181 21.66 -3.60 -55.56
N GLY A 182 20.56 -3.57 -56.31
CA GLY A 182 20.49 -4.18 -57.65
C GLY A 182 19.20 -3.91 -58.39
N ALA A 183 19.22 -2.91 -59.29
CA ALA A 183 18.55 -2.77 -60.57
C ALA A 183 17.01 -2.91 -60.71
N LYS A 184 16.43 -1.83 -61.22
CA LYS A 184 15.16 -1.74 -61.96
C LYS A 184 15.22 -2.51 -63.32
N PRO A 185 14.06 -2.97 -63.86
CA PRO A 185 13.36 -2.13 -64.83
C PRO A 185 11.80 -2.15 -64.78
N LYS A 186 11.21 -1.06 -65.29
CA LYS A 186 9.83 -0.83 -65.75
C LYS A 186 9.65 -1.29 -67.20
N PRO A 187 8.43 -1.16 -67.85
CA PRO A 187 7.03 -1.29 -67.43
C PRO A 187 6.22 -2.14 -68.46
N SER A 188 4.95 -2.47 -68.14
CA SER A 188 3.94 -2.56 -69.22
C SER A 188 2.49 -2.57 -68.70
N ALA A 189 1.65 -1.91 -69.43
CA ALA A 189 0.31 -1.44 -69.16
C ALA A 189 -0.81 -2.42 -69.58
N ARG A 190 -2.02 -2.03 -69.27
CA ARG A 190 -3.36 -2.41 -69.77
C ARG A 190 -4.11 -3.46 -68.93
N THR A 191 -5.40 -3.34 -68.62
CA THR A 191 -6.55 -2.62 -69.13
C THR A 191 -7.71 -2.81 -68.15
N ALA A 192 -8.46 -1.77 -67.93
CA ALA A 192 -9.88 -1.51 -67.70
C ALA A 192 -10.93 -2.64 -67.71
N LYS A 193 -11.89 -2.54 -66.81
CA LYS A 193 -13.36 -2.41 -66.95
C LYS A 193 -14.06 -2.83 -65.63
N LYS A 194 -14.77 -1.95 -64.97
CA LYS A 194 -16.12 -1.46 -65.13
C LYS A 194 -17.22 -2.31 -64.43
N ALA A 195 -17.97 -1.62 -63.63
CA ALA A 195 -19.41 -1.64 -63.30
C ALA A 195 -19.75 -2.29 -61.95
N ALA A 196 -20.37 -1.65 -61.04
CA ALA A 196 -21.51 -0.79 -60.90
C ALA A 196 -22.56 -1.41 -59.94
N LYS A 197 -23.05 -0.58 -59.02
CA LYS A 197 -24.41 -0.50 -58.43
C LYS A 197 -24.86 -1.68 -57.52
N SER A 198 -25.49 -1.50 -56.38
CA SER A 198 -26.59 -0.62 -55.90
C SER A 198 -26.75 -0.85 -54.39
N ALA A 199 -26.92 0.11 -53.54
CA ALA A 199 -28.13 0.76 -53.07
C ALA A 199 -29.09 -0.12 -52.22
N GLY A 200 -29.44 0.38 -51.05
CA GLY A 200 -30.65 -0.01 -50.31
C GLY A 200 -30.46 0.01 -48.79
N THR A 201 -30.59 1.12 -48.13
CA THR A 201 -31.73 1.64 -47.33
C THR A 201 -32.34 0.69 -46.29
N GLY A 202 -32.41 1.19 -45.04
CA GLY A 202 -33.41 0.74 -44.11
C GLY A 202 -33.10 0.91 -42.60
N LYS A 203 -33.34 2.09 -42.06
CA LYS A 203 -33.76 2.28 -40.65
C LYS A 203 -35.28 2.06 -40.59
N PRO A 204 -35.94 1.67 -39.47
CA PRO A 204 -36.13 2.52 -38.32
C PRO A 204 -36.37 1.84 -36.95
N ARG A 205 -36.10 2.61 -35.86
CA ARG A 205 -36.89 2.88 -34.62
C ARG A 205 -37.93 1.91 -34.08
N ARG A 206 -37.90 1.63 -32.76
CA ARG A 206 -38.91 1.85 -31.67
C ARG A 206 -38.38 1.29 -30.36
N ARG A 207 -38.26 2.05 -29.28
CA ARG A 207 -39.12 2.57 -28.20
C ARG A 207 -39.96 1.50 -27.45
N GLY A 208 -39.79 1.55 -26.09
CA GLY A 208 -40.80 1.25 -25.07
C GLY A 208 -40.45 -0.01 -24.25
N ARG A 209 -40.29 -0.02 -23.02
CA ARG A 209 -40.95 0.53 -21.84
C ARG A 209 -39.98 0.54 -20.68
#